data_f779a871af8bae52cd54f2f4352937fc
#
_entry.id   f779a871af8bae52cd54f2f4352937fc
#
_cell.length_a   1.000
_cell.length_b   1.000
_cell.length_c   1.000
_cell.angle_alpha   90.00
_cell.angle_beta   90.00
_cell.angle_gamma   90.00
#
_symmetry.space_group_name_H-M   'P 1'
#
loop_
_entity.id
_entity.type
_entity.pdbx_description
1 polymer ?
#
loop_
_entity_poly.entity_id
_entity_poly.type
_entity_poly.pdbx_seq_one_letter_code
_entity_poly.pdbx_strand_id
1 'polypeptide(L)'
;MKITYNTKNINELLENARLALIDTAEAVKTDLIQSQTMPFDTGTMQNDSTFVDDKKVIKGVAKIVVDTVYARKVYFDPEIHIKQGKNPNAKQYWFEDYISGNKKDLPIKYFKQMLKRRIGQ
;
A
#
# COMPACT_ATOMS: atom_id res chain seq x y z
N MET A 1 2.40 13.98 42.98
CA MET A 1 1.51 13.27 42.08
C MET A 1 2.28 12.12 41.43
N LYS A 2 1.66 10.96 41.39
CA LYS A 2 2.30 9.79 40.78
C LYS A 2 1.55 9.38 39.54
N ILE A 3 2.27 9.24 38.40
CA ILE A 3 1.69 8.83 37.13
C ILE A 3 2.15 7.39 36.85
N THR A 4 1.21 6.51 36.60
CA THR A 4 1.50 5.10 36.31
C THR A 4 0.96 4.75 34.92
N TYR A 5 1.81 4.15 34.09
CA TYR A 5 1.43 3.66 32.76
C TYR A 5 1.28 2.15 32.77
N ASN A 6 0.27 1.64 32.10
CA ASN A 6 0.11 0.20 31.87
C ASN A 6 0.91 -0.20 30.63
N THR A 7 2.15 -0.61 30.83
CA THR A 7 3.08 -0.96 29.73
C THR A 7 2.53 -2.10 28.87
N LYS A 8 1.87 -3.09 29.48
CA LYS A 8 1.28 -4.20 28.74
C LYS A 8 0.22 -3.71 27.74
N ASN A 9 -0.68 -2.83 28.16
CA ASN A 9 -1.73 -2.30 27.28
C ASN A 9 -1.13 -1.42 26.18
N ILE A 10 -0.10 -0.65 26.47
CA ILE A 10 0.60 0.16 25.47
C ILE A 10 1.26 -0.73 24.43
N ASN A 11 1.92 -1.81 24.86
CA ASN A 11 2.58 -2.74 23.95
C ASN A 11 1.57 -3.47 23.07
N GLU A 12 0.42 -3.87 23.61
CA GLU A 12 -0.66 -4.49 22.84
C GLU A 12 -1.21 -3.52 21.79
N LEU A 13 -1.39 -2.25 22.15
CA LEU A 13 -1.87 -1.23 21.22
C LEU A 13 -0.87 -1.01 20.09
N LEU A 14 0.42 -0.94 20.41
CA LEU A 14 1.47 -0.79 19.40
C LEU A 14 1.50 -1.98 18.45
N GLU A 15 1.38 -3.20 18.97
CA GLU A 15 1.35 -4.39 18.13
C GLU A 15 0.13 -4.38 17.22
N ASN A 16 -1.05 -4.03 17.74
CA ASN A 16 -2.26 -3.91 16.95
C ASN A 16 -2.12 -2.83 15.86
N ALA A 17 -1.45 -1.73 16.17
CA ALA A 17 -1.19 -0.67 15.18
C ALA A 17 -0.25 -1.16 14.06
N ARG A 18 0.78 -1.93 14.39
CA ARG A 18 1.69 -2.52 13.39
C ARG A 18 0.95 -3.49 12.47
N LEU A 19 0.13 -4.37 13.05
CA LEU A 19 -0.68 -5.30 12.27
C LEU A 19 -1.70 -4.57 11.39
N ALA A 20 -2.32 -3.52 11.92
CA ALA A 20 -3.24 -2.68 11.17
C ALA A 20 -2.53 -1.99 10.00
N LEU A 21 -1.28 -1.59 10.17
CA LEU A 21 -0.49 -0.98 9.10
C LEU A 21 -0.23 -1.98 7.96
N ILE A 22 0.10 -3.23 8.30
CA ILE A 22 0.25 -4.30 7.30
C ILE A 22 -1.07 -4.54 6.57
N ASP A 23 -2.18 -4.64 7.31
CA ASP A 23 -3.52 -4.82 6.73
C ASP A 23 -3.87 -3.66 5.78
N THR A 24 -3.49 -2.44 6.15
CA THR A 24 -3.71 -1.25 5.34
C THR A 24 -2.92 -1.33 4.03
N ALA A 25 -1.65 -1.72 4.10
CA ALA A 25 -0.81 -1.87 2.91
C ALA A 25 -1.38 -2.94 1.98
N GLU A 26 -1.87 -4.06 2.53
CA GLU A 26 -2.52 -5.10 1.73
C GLU A 26 -3.80 -4.59 1.07
N ALA A 27 -4.60 -3.78 1.78
CA ALA A 27 -5.83 -3.21 1.22
C ALA A 27 -5.53 -2.22 0.10
N VAL A 28 -4.51 -1.37 0.26
CA VAL A 28 -4.09 -0.43 -0.78
C VAL A 28 -3.53 -1.20 -1.99
N LYS A 29 -2.73 -2.24 -1.75
CA LYS A 29 -2.23 -3.10 -2.81
C LYS A 29 -3.38 -3.71 -3.63
N THR A 30 -4.40 -4.22 -2.94
CA THR A 30 -5.58 -4.80 -3.60
C THR A 30 -6.32 -3.75 -4.44
N ASP A 31 -6.51 -2.55 -3.90
CA ASP A 31 -7.13 -1.45 -4.64
C ASP A 31 -6.32 -1.09 -5.88
N LEU A 32 -4.99 -1.03 -5.75
CA LEU A 32 -4.09 -0.74 -6.86
C LEU A 32 -4.23 -1.78 -7.98
N ILE A 33 -4.23 -3.06 -7.62
CA ILE A 33 -4.37 -4.15 -8.60
C ILE A 33 -5.75 -4.11 -9.25
N GLN A 34 -6.81 -3.93 -8.46
CA GLN A 34 -8.18 -3.90 -8.98
C GLN A 34 -8.45 -2.68 -9.85
N SER A 35 -7.78 -1.56 -9.61
CA SER A 35 -7.93 -0.36 -10.43
C SER A 35 -7.33 -0.52 -11.82
N GLN A 36 -6.45 -1.49 -12.01
CA GLN A 36 -5.78 -1.80 -13.27
C GLN A 36 -5.04 -0.60 -13.88
N THR A 37 -4.48 0.26 -13.02
CA THR A 37 -3.71 1.42 -13.48
C THR A 37 -2.27 1.10 -13.83
N MET A 38 -1.74 -0.03 -13.34
CA MET A 38 -0.41 -0.49 -13.76
C MET A 38 -0.46 -1.03 -15.19
N PRO A 39 0.53 -0.71 -16.03
CA PRO A 39 0.57 -1.26 -17.39
C PRO A 39 0.56 -2.79 -17.39
N PHE A 40 -0.31 -3.37 -18.21
CA PHE A 40 -0.47 -4.81 -18.32
C PHE A 40 0.26 -5.31 -19.56
N ASP A 41 1.45 -5.87 -19.37
CA ASP A 41 2.18 -6.53 -20.47
C ASP A 41 1.93 -8.03 -20.43
N THR A 42 2.32 -8.69 -19.32
CA THR A 42 2.09 -10.12 -19.13
C THR A 42 1.25 -10.41 -17.89
N GLY A 43 0.81 -9.39 -17.15
CA GLY A 43 0.15 -9.54 -15.87
C GLY A 43 1.11 -9.67 -14.68
N THR A 44 2.40 -9.83 -14.94
CA THR A 44 3.42 -10.08 -13.91
C THR A 44 3.50 -8.91 -12.90
N MET A 45 3.46 -7.68 -13.40
CA MET A 45 3.52 -6.50 -12.52
C MET A 45 2.39 -6.48 -11.50
N GLN A 46 1.18 -6.82 -11.92
CA GLN A 46 0.01 -6.75 -11.05
C GLN A 46 -0.10 -7.96 -10.13
N ASN A 47 0.24 -9.15 -10.60
CA ASN A 47 -0.08 -10.40 -9.93
C ASN A 47 1.11 -11.01 -9.20
N ASP A 48 2.30 -11.01 -9.81
CA ASP A 48 3.43 -11.78 -9.31
C ASP A 48 4.51 -10.92 -8.65
N SER A 49 4.60 -9.65 -9.07
CA SER A 49 5.70 -8.77 -8.64
C SER A 49 5.29 -7.68 -7.67
N THR A 50 3.99 -7.55 -7.40
CA THR A 50 3.48 -6.56 -6.45
C THR A 50 3.25 -7.23 -5.11
N PHE A 51 3.93 -6.73 -4.09
CA PHE A 51 3.82 -7.30 -2.74
C PHE A 51 3.99 -6.22 -1.67
N VAL A 52 3.60 -6.57 -0.44
CA VAL A 52 3.81 -5.73 0.74
C VAL A 52 5.11 -6.15 1.41
N ASP A 53 5.99 -5.18 1.62
CA ASP A 53 7.21 -5.36 2.41
C ASP A 53 6.96 -4.86 3.82
N ASP A 54 6.92 -5.77 4.78
CA ASP A 54 6.65 -5.48 6.18
C ASP A 54 7.89 -5.55 7.08
N LYS A 55 9.08 -5.64 6.49
CA LYS A 55 10.34 -5.82 7.25
C LYS A 55 10.61 -4.70 8.25
N LYS A 56 10.12 -3.50 7.99
CA LYS A 56 10.32 -2.33 8.85
C LYS A 56 9.06 -1.92 9.61
N VAL A 57 8.09 -2.81 9.73
CA VAL A 57 6.83 -2.48 10.41
C VAL A 57 7.03 -2.14 11.89
N ILE A 58 8.05 -2.68 12.52
CA ILE A 58 8.46 -2.32 13.88
C ILE A 58 8.77 -0.82 13.99
N LYS A 59 9.28 -0.23 12.90
CA LYS A 59 9.58 1.21 12.83
C LYS A 59 8.39 2.04 12.33
N GLY A 60 7.22 1.43 12.16
CA GLY A 60 6.03 2.11 11.67
C GLY A 60 5.99 2.28 10.16
N VAL A 61 6.68 1.41 9.41
CA VAL A 61 6.76 1.49 7.95
C VAL A 61 6.32 0.17 7.32
N ALA A 62 5.34 0.25 6.43
CA ALA A 62 5.00 -0.85 5.51
C ALA A 62 5.09 -0.29 4.09
N LYS A 63 5.60 -1.09 3.16
CA LYS A 63 5.83 -0.65 1.78
C LYS A 63 5.06 -1.53 0.81
N ILE A 64 4.53 -0.92 -0.25
CA ILE A 64 4.01 -1.64 -1.39
C ILE A 64 5.09 -1.57 -2.48
N VAL A 65 5.51 -2.74 -2.96
CA VAL A 65 6.63 -2.85 -3.90
C VAL A 65 6.17 -3.53 -5.18
N VAL A 66 6.54 -2.96 -6.32
CA VAL A 66 6.40 -3.59 -7.63
C VAL A 66 7.82 -3.91 -8.09
N ASP A 67 8.22 -5.17 -7.99
CA ASP A 67 9.61 -5.59 -8.12
C ASP A 67 9.89 -6.19 -9.49
N THR A 68 9.91 -5.33 -10.51
CA THR A 68 10.42 -5.67 -11.84
C THR A 68 11.26 -4.52 -12.40
N VAL A 69 12.22 -4.84 -13.21
CA VAL A 69 13.01 -3.83 -13.94
C VAL A 69 12.10 -3.03 -14.87
N TYR A 70 11.17 -3.70 -15.51
CA TYR A 70 10.18 -3.06 -16.40
C TYR A 70 9.33 -2.03 -15.67
N ALA A 71 8.86 -2.36 -14.47
CA ALA A 71 8.04 -1.45 -13.67
C ALA A 71 8.76 -0.14 -13.38
N ARG A 72 10.02 -0.22 -12.95
CA ARG A 72 10.82 0.96 -12.65
C ARG A 72 11.01 1.83 -13.88
N LYS A 73 11.32 1.21 -15.00
CA LYS A 73 11.51 1.92 -16.27
C LYS A 73 10.23 2.62 -16.71
N VAL A 74 9.12 1.90 -16.70
CA VAL A 74 7.81 2.45 -17.10
C VAL A 74 7.37 3.59 -16.18
N TYR A 75 7.59 3.43 -14.88
CA TYR A 75 7.15 4.44 -13.90
C TYR A 75 7.84 5.78 -14.08
N PHE A 76 9.14 5.78 -14.36
CA PHE A 76 9.96 7.00 -14.33
C PHE A 76 10.35 7.54 -15.69
N ASP A 77 10.16 6.81 -16.78
CA ASP A 77 10.57 7.26 -18.11
C ASP A 77 9.46 8.15 -18.73
N PRO A 78 9.71 9.46 -18.88
CA PRO A 78 8.68 10.37 -19.39
C PRO A 78 8.38 10.17 -20.87
N GLU A 79 9.26 9.47 -21.60
CA GLU A 79 9.10 9.25 -23.04
C GLU A 79 8.44 7.91 -23.38
N ILE A 80 8.16 7.08 -22.35
CA ILE A 80 7.60 5.76 -22.60
C ILE A 80 6.12 5.86 -23.02
N HIS A 81 5.76 5.04 -23.99
CA HIS A 81 4.38 4.92 -24.45
C HIS A 81 3.70 3.78 -23.69
N ILE A 82 2.61 4.10 -22.99
CA ILE A 82 1.84 3.12 -22.23
C ILE A 82 0.79 2.48 -23.13
N LYS A 83 0.89 1.15 -23.29
CA LYS A 83 -0.09 0.38 -24.06
C LYS A 83 -1.35 0.17 -23.22
N GLN A 84 -2.49 0.57 -23.77
CA GLN A 84 -3.77 0.48 -23.07
C GLN A 84 -4.73 -0.56 -23.66
N GLY A 85 -4.29 -1.32 -24.66
CA GLY A 85 -5.16 -2.26 -25.36
C GLY A 85 -5.78 -3.34 -24.48
N LYS A 86 -5.01 -3.91 -23.56
CA LYS A 86 -5.49 -4.93 -22.61
C LYS A 86 -5.96 -4.33 -21.29
N ASN A 87 -5.54 -3.12 -21.00
CA ASN A 87 -5.85 -2.42 -19.75
C ASN A 87 -6.02 -0.93 -20.05
N PRO A 88 -7.26 -0.48 -20.35
CA PRO A 88 -7.49 0.90 -20.74
C PRO A 88 -7.21 1.92 -19.64
N ASN A 89 -7.13 1.48 -18.37
CA ASN A 89 -6.82 2.35 -17.26
C ASN A 89 -5.30 2.47 -17.00
N ALA A 90 -4.47 1.73 -17.73
CA ALA A 90 -3.02 1.74 -17.53
C ALA A 90 -2.46 3.13 -17.74
N LYS A 91 -1.60 3.56 -16.82
CA LYS A 91 -0.96 4.87 -16.84
C LYS A 91 0.38 4.83 -16.15
N GLN A 92 1.18 5.88 -16.38
CA GLN A 92 2.41 6.12 -15.64
C GLN A 92 2.07 6.69 -14.26
N TYR A 93 3.03 6.62 -13.34
CA TYR A 93 2.88 7.18 -11.98
C TYR A 93 1.64 6.64 -11.24
N TRP A 94 1.40 5.33 -11.31
CA TRP A 94 0.20 4.70 -10.75
C TRP A 94 0.09 4.80 -9.23
N PHE A 95 1.19 5.08 -8.51
CA PHE A 95 1.15 5.33 -7.07
C PHE A 95 0.66 6.74 -6.71
N GLU A 96 0.73 7.70 -7.63
CA GLU A 96 0.41 9.10 -7.34
C GLU A 96 -1.04 9.30 -6.89
N ASP A 97 -1.96 8.45 -7.31
CA ASP A 97 -3.35 8.53 -6.86
C ASP A 97 -3.46 8.45 -5.34
N TYR A 98 -2.56 7.72 -4.71
CA TYR A 98 -2.55 7.50 -3.25
C TYR A 98 -1.71 8.55 -2.50
N ILE A 99 -0.89 9.30 -3.19
CA ILE A 99 0.01 10.29 -2.60
C ILE A 99 -0.61 11.69 -2.67
N SER A 100 -1.05 12.11 -3.84
CA SER A 100 -1.56 13.45 -4.09
C SER A 100 -2.82 13.50 -4.95
N GLY A 101 -3.29 12.36 -5.45
CA GLY A 101 -4.42 12.27 -6.36
C GLY A 101 -5.75 11.98 -5.67
N ASN A 102 -6.66 11.37 -6.41
CA ASN A 102 -8.05 11.12 -6.00
C ASN A 102 -8.16 10.19 -4.80
N LYS A 103 -7.16 9.35 -4.55
CA LYS A 103 -7.17 8.32 -3.51
C LYS A 103 -6.24 8.65 -2.35
N LYS A 104 -5.82 9.91 -2.21
CA LYS A 104 -4.85 10.30 -1.16
C LYS A 104 -5.34 10.02 0.26
N ASP A 105 -6.64 10.05 0.48
CA ASP A 105 -7.23 9.81 1.79
C ASP A 105 -7.55 8.33 2.05
N LEU A 106 -7.45 7.49 1.04
CA LEU A 106 -7.82 6.08 1.13
C LEU A 106 -6.94 5.29 2.10
N PRO A 107 -5.60 5.43 2.10
CA PRO A 107 -4.77 4.71 3.05
C PRO A 107 -5.09 5.03 4.51
N ILE A 108 -5.35 6.30 4.82
CA ILE A 108 -5.71 6.72 6.19
C ILE A 108 -7.06 6.12 6.57
N LYS A 109 -8.03 6.12 5.67
CA LYS A 109 -9.34 5.51 5.89
C LYS A 109 -9.22 4.02 6.19
N TYR A 110 -8.43 3.29 5.39
CA TYR A 110 -8.17 1.87 5.61
C TYR A 110 -7.49 1.64 6.96
N PHE A 111 -6.50 2.45 7.30
CA PHE A 111 -5.79 2.30 8.58
C PHE A 111 -6.73 2.44 9.76
N LYS A 112 -7.60 3.43 9.74
CA LYS A 112 -8.61 3.61 10.80
C LYS A 112 -9.53 2.40 10.92
N GLN A 113 -9.99 1.86 9.81
CA GLN A 113 -10.85 0.68 9.79
C GLN A 113 -10.13 -0.56 10.33
N MET A 114 -8.90 -0.78 9.88
CA MET A 114 -8.11 -1.95 10.28
C MET A 114 -7.73 -1.87 11.76
N LEU A 115 -7.38 -0.69 12.24
CA LEU A 115 -7.07 -0.48 13.65
C LEU A 115 -8.29 -0.78 14.54
N LYS A 116 -9.47 -0.32 14.15
CA LYS A 116 -10.71 -0.62 14.89
C LYS A 116 -10.96 -2.13 14.98
N ARG A 117 -10.77 -2.86 13.89
CA ARG A 117 -10.94 -4.31 13.87
C ARG A 117 -9.95 -4.99 14.81
N ARG A 118 -8.70 -4.54 14.83
CA ARG A 118 -7.63 -5.14 15.64
C ARG A 118 -7.82 -4.89 17.13
N ILE A 119 -8.37 -3.75 17.52
CA ILE A 119 -8.62 -3.46 18.94
C ILE A 119 -10.01 -3.89 19.41
N GLY A 120 -10.78 -4.59 18.57
CA GLY A 120 -12.04 -5.19 18.97
C GLY A 120 -13.23 -4.24 19.00
N GLN A 121 -13.14 -3.17 18.26
CA GLN A 121 -14.22 -2.16 18.22
C GLN A 121 -15.05 -2.25 16.97
#